data_589972ae5c66547ea71790639500c78c
#
_entry.id   589972ae5c66547ea71790639500c78c
#
_cell.length_a   1.000
_cell.length_b   1.000
_cell.length_c   1.000
_cell.angle_alpha   90.00
_cell.angle_beta   90.00
_cell.angle_gamma   90.00
#
_symmetry.space_group_name_H-M   'P 1'
#
loop_
_entity.id
_entity.type
_entity.pdbx_description
1 polymer ?
#
loop_
_entity_poly.entity_id
_entity_poly.type
_entity_poly.pdbx_seq_one_letter_code
_entity_poly.pdbx_strand_id
1 'polypeptide(L)'
;MVTTWTASPRRPELRPFGLAIVGGLACALLIGKALPLAMDAVENVIAPLCAVGASAGSTPDVVEPIASYALPNVPGKRVIIVRVFYGPGGFTRAHRHAGSVTAYVTRGEIRSQLGGGPVETFKVGQSFFEPPGATHLVSANASNAEPAELIAVFVADEGAQLTTFIE
;
A
#
# COMPACT_ATOMS: atom_id res chain seq x y z
N MET A 1 1.70 27.07 22.39
CA MET A 1 1.46 26.12 23.49
C MET A 1 1.75 24.73 22.96
N VAL A 2 2.85 24.13 23.42
CA VAL A 2 3.26 22.77 22.99
C VAL A 2 2.76 21.81 24.09
N THR A 3 1.83 20.93 23.74
CA THR A 3 1.31 19.92 24.66
C THR A 3 2.20 18.69 24.57
N THR A 4 3.00 18.44 25.60
CA THR A 4 3.81 17.23 25.70
C THR A 4 2.95 16.08 26.24
N TRP A 5 2.80 15.02 25.44
CA TRP A 5 2.21 13.75 25.89
C TRP A 5 3.31 12.91 26.54
N THR A 6 3.20 12.67 27.85
CA THR A 6 4.03 11.70 28.56
C THR A 6 3.25 10.40 28.70
N ALA A 7 3.66 9.37 27.96
CA ALA A 7 3.14 8.02 28.13
C ALA A 7 3.89 7.32 29.28
N SER A 8 3.18 6.91 30.33
CA SER A 8 3.72 6.09 31.42
C SER A 8 3.69 4.61 31.04
N PRO A 9 4.78 3.85 31.15
CA PRO A 9 4.78 2.42 30.84
C PRO A 9 4.17 1.62 32.00
N ARG A 10 3.05 0.93 31.74
CA ARG A 10 2.53 -0.09 32.64
C ARG A 10 3.29 -1.40 32.41
N ARG A 11 3.91 -1.95 33.45
CA ARG A 11 4.52 -3.28 33.45
C ARG A 11 3.43 -4.35 33.46
N PRO A 12 3.53 -5.43 32.66
CA PRO A 12 2.63 -6.56 32.77
C PRO A 12 3.00 -7.42 33.98
N GLU A 13 2.01 -7.72 34.83
CA GLU A 13 2.15 -8.67 35.94
C GLU A 13 2.09 -10.11 35.37
N LEU A 14 3.13 -10.90 35.59
CA LEU A 14 3.19 -12.32 35.30
C LEU A 14 2.44 -13.10 36.38
N ARG A 15 1.33 -13.74 36.04
CA ARG A 15 0.66 -14.74 36.89
C ARG A 15 1.19 -16.12 36.54
N PRO A 16 1.53 -16.97 37.52
CA PRO A 16 1.98 -18.33 37.25
C PRO A 16 0.78 -19.23 36.92
N PHE A 17 0.83 -19.89 35.76
CA PHE A 17 -0.12 -20.95 35.40
C PHE A 17 0.39 -22.28 35.96
N GLY A 18 -0.44 -22.86 36.83
CA GLY A 18 -0.27 -24.20 37.36
C GLY A 18 -0.51 -25.26 36.28
N LEU A 19 0.36 -26.24 36.27
CA LEU A 19 0.36 -27.44 35.43
C LEU A 19 -0.72 -28.41 35.90
N ALA A 20 -1.69 -28.77 35.05
CA ALA A 20 -2.54 -29.92 35.23
C ALA A 20 -2.50 -30.78 33.99
N ILE A 21 -1.86 -31.93 34.08
CA ILE A 21 -1.85 -32.99 33.07
C ILE A 21 -3.01 -33.91 33.37
N VAL A 22 -3.96 -34.08 32.47
CA VAL A 22 -4.83 -35.25 32.39
C VAL A 22 -5.00 -35.63 30.92
N GLY A 23 -4.66 -36.89 30.63
CA GLY A 23 -4.70 -37.47 29.30
C GLY A 23 -6.12 -37.79 28.81
N GLY A 24 -6.22 -37.91 27.51
CA GLY A 24 -7.44 -38.37 26.83
C GLY A 24 -7.25 -38.40 25.33
N LEU A 25 -6.86 -39.54 24.81
CA LEU A 25 -6.75 -39.88 23.40
C LEU A 25 -8.14 -39.94 22.78
N ALA A 26 -8.46 -39.06 21.85
CA ALA A 26 -9.58 -39.26 20.91
C ALA A 26 -9.22 -38.66 19.55
N CYS A 27 -8.91 -39.55 18.62
CA CYS A 27 -8.70 -39.26 17.21
C CYS A 27 -10.05 -38.89 16.58
N ALA A 28 -10.28 -37.64 16.24
CA ALA A 28 -11.36 -37.21 15.37
C ALA A 28 -10.77 -36.48 14.18
N LEU A 29 -10.70 -37.20 13.04
CA LEU A 29 -10.45 -36.62 11.71
C LEU A 29 -11.62 -35.68 11.37
N LEU A 30 -11.49 -34.42 11.68
CA LEU A 30 -12.27 -33.34 11.08
C LEU A 30 -11.47 -32.82 9.90
N ILE A 31 -11.88 -33.23 8.70
CA ILE A 31 -11.50 -32.57 7.44
C ILE A 31 -12.05 -31.13 7.52
N GLY A 32 -11.26 -30.25 8.09
CA GLY A 32 -11.51 -28.83 8.05
C GLY A 32 -11.38 -28.38 6.59
N LYS A 33 -12.52 -28.06 5.95
CA LYS A 33 -12.50 -27.26 4.74
C LYS A 33 -11.81 -25.95 5.12
N ALA A 34 -10.53 -25.81 4.75
CA ALA A 34 -9.87 -24.54 4.75
C ALA A 34 -10.70 -23.61 3.84
N LEU A 35 -11.34 -22.61 4.41
CA LEU A 35 -11.85 -21.51 3.61
C LEU A 35 -10.64 -20.94 2.86
N PRO A 36 -10.70 -20.82 1.54
CA PRO A 36 -9.72 -20.04 0.82
C PRO A 36 -9.86 -18.60 1.32
N LEU A 37 -8.87 -18.13 2.06
CA LEU A 37 -8.72 -16.71 2.35
C LEU A 37 -8.72 -16.02 0.99
N ALA A 38 -9.63 -15.08 0.81
CA ALA A 38 -9.92 -14.40 -0.44
C ALA A 38 -8.70 -13.64 -0.99
N MET A 39 -7.77 -14.35 -1.60
CA MET A 39 -6.71 -13.75 -2.43
C MET A 39 -7.28 -13.26 -3.78
N ASP A 40 -8.40 -13.84 -4.25
CA ASP A 40 -9.03 -13.48 -5.53
C ASP A 40 -9.46 -12.02 -5.62
N ALA A 41 -9.80 -11.39 -4.49
CA ALA A 41 -10.21 -9.97 -4.49
C ALA A 41 -9.05 -8.99 -4.73
N VAL A 42 -7.80 -9.41 -4.48
CA VAL A 42 -6.62 -8.56 -4.66
C VAL A 42 -6.16 -8.58 -6.12
N GLU A 43 -6.21 -9.73 -6.80
CA GLU A 43 -5.81 -9.83 -8.21
C GLU A 43 -6.70 -8.99 -9.13
N ASN A 44 -8.01 -9.00 -8.92
CA ASN A 44 -8.94 -8.23 -9.75
C ASN A 44 -8.85 -6.71 -9.57
N VAL A 45 -8.37 -6.25 -8.42
CA VAL A 45 -8.20 -4.80 -8.15
C VAL A 45 -6.89 -4.27 -8.73
N ILE A 46 -5.90 -5.13 -8.95
CA ILE A 46 -4.52 -4.74 -9.31
C ILE A 46 -4.20 -5.04 -10.77
N ALA A 47 -4.93 -5.93 -11.44
CA ALA A 47 -4.73 -6.22 -12.85
C ALA A 47 -4.60 -4.96 -13.75
N PRO A 48 -5.36 -3.87 -13.52
CA PRO A 48 -5.18 -2.61 -14.24
C PRO A 48 -3.91 -1.84 -13.88
N LEU A 49 -3.30 -2.11 -12.69
CA LEU A 49 -2.09 -1.41 -12.24
C LEU A 49 -0.82 -1.93 -12.93
N CYS A 50 -0.85 -3.18 -13.41
CA CYS A 50 0.31 -3.85 -14.01
C CYS A 50 0.50 -3.55 -15.52
N ALA A 51 -0.42 -2.83 -16.16
CA ALA A 51 -0.31 -2.48 -17.59
C ALA A 51 0.55 -1.23 -17.80
N VAL A 52 1.80 -1.26 -17.35
CA VAL A 52 2.77 -0.19 -17.60
C VAL A 52 3.58 -0.54 -18.83
N GLY A 53 3.54 0.31 -19.85
CA GLY A 53 4.30 0.14 -21.07
C GLY A 53 5.81 0.11 -20.81
N ALA A 54 6.44 -1.02 -21.07
CA ALA A 54 7.89 -1.16 -20.99
C ALA A 54 8.56 -0.29 -22.05
N SER A 55 9.27 0.73 -21.64
CA SER A 55 10.28 1.41 -22.45
C SER A 55 11.51 0.49 -22.53
N ALA A 56 12.05 0.29 -23.75
CA ALA A 56 13.18 -0.59 -23.97
C ALA A 56 14.42 -0.09 -23.21
N GLY A 57 14.86 -0.88 -22.20
CA GLY A 57 16.12 -0.68 -21.48
C GLY A 57 16.00 -0.30 -19.99
N SER A 58 14.81 -0.05 -19.46
CA SER A 58 14.60 0.18 -18.01
C SER A 58 14.10 -1.09 -17.34
N THR A 59 14.52 -1.31 -16.09
CA THR A 59 13.86 -2.29 -15.21
C THR A 59 12.37 -1.94 -15.16
N PRO A 60 11.46 -2.89 -15.43
CA PRO A 60 10.02 -2.55 -15.46
C PRO A 60 9.60 -1.98 -14.13
N ASP A 61 8.77 -0.94 -14.17
CA ASP A 61 8.10 -0.43 -12.98
C ASP A 61 7.19 -1.54 -12.44
N VAL A 62 7.29 -1.81 -11.16
CA VAL A 62 6.56 -2.91 -10.51
C VAL A 62 5.63 -2.33 -9.46
N VAL A 63 4.35 -2.67 -9.55
CA VAL A 63 3.37 -2.41 -8.50
C VAL A 63 3.01 -3.73 -7.85
N GLU A 64 3.35 -3.87 -6.57
CA GLU A 64 3.17 -5.09 -5.80
C GLU A 64 2.17 -4.86 -4.67
N PRO A 65 1.08 -5.64 -4.61
CA PRO A 65 0.15 -5.58 -3.49
C PRO A 65 0.80 -6.11 -2.21
N ILE A 66 0.65 -5.36 -1.12
CA ILE A 66 1.12 -5.78 0.21
C ILE A 66 -0.06 -6.27 1.05
N ALA A 67 -1.14 -5.48 1.12
CA ALA A 67 -2.28 -5.79 1.97
C ALA A 67 -3.55 -5.06 1.51
N SER A 68 -4.71 -5.60 1.88
CA SER A 68 -6.00 -4.96 1.71
C SER A 68 -6.93 -5.32 2.87
N TYR A 69 -7.49 -4.31 3.56
CA TYR A 69 -8.38 -4.49 4.70
C TYR A 69 -9.66 -3.65 4.53
N ALA A 70 -10.81 -4.25 4.82
CA ALA A 70 -12.03 -3.47 5.01
C ALA A 70 -11.87 -2.55 6.22
N LEU A 71 -12.50 -1.38 6.19
CA LEU A 71 -12.48 -0.43 7.30
C LEU A 71 -13.79 -0.52 8.07
N PRO A 72 -13.86 -1.26 9.21
CA PRO A 72 -15.12 -1.45 9.94
C PRO A 72 -15.74 -0.15 10.47
N ASN A 73 -14.90 0.86 10.71
CA ASN A 73 -15.30 2.20 11.15
C ASN A 73 -15.74 3.11 10.00
N VAL A 74 -15.56 2.70 8.76
CA VAL A 74 -16.01 3.41 7.55
C VAL A 74 -16.58 2.39 6.57
N PRO A 75 -17.84 1.94 6.78
CA PRO A 75 -18.46 0.89 5.96
C PRO A 75 -18.40 1.21 4.45
N GLY A 76 -18.11 0.21 3.64
CA GLY A 76 -17.94 0.33 2.19
C GLY A 76 -16.57 0.87 1.74
N LYS A 77 -15.65 1.14 2.68
CA LYS A 77 -14.28 1.55 2.36
C LYS A 77 -13.27 0.47 2.71
N ARG A 78 -12.18 0.47 1.96
CA ARG A 78 -11.00 -0.37 2.20
C ARG A 78 -9.74 0.49 2.25
N VAL A 79 -8.78 0.05 3.05
CA VAL A 79 -7.39 0.45 2.91
C VAL A 79 -6.67 -0.59 2.06
N ILE A 80 -5.93 -0.14 1.05
CA ILE A 80 -5.10 -1.00 0.18
C ILE A 80 -3.69 -0.44 0.22
N ILE A 81 -2.72 -1.32 0.44
CA ILE A 81 -1.30 -0.96 0.54
C ILE A 81 -0.56 -1.64 -0.60
N VAL A 82 0.16 -0.85 -1.38
CA VAL A 82 0.98 -1.35 -2.47
C VAL A 82 2.40 -0.81 -2.37
N ARG A 83 3.36 -1.59 -2.83
CA ARG A 83 4.72 -1.16 -3.10
C ARG A 83 4.83 -0.78 -4.57
N VAL A 84 5.39 0.40 -4.84
CA VAL A 84 5.68 0.86 -6.19
C VAL A 84 7.19 0.99 -6.32
N PHE A 85 7.77 0.22 -7.22
CA PHE A 85 9.19 0.23 -7.54
C PHE A 85 9.39 0.85 -8.93
N TYR A 86 10.27 1.82 -9.00
CA TYR A 86 10.72 2.43 -10.23
C TYR A 86 12.19 2.10 -10.48
N GLY A 87 12.48 1.50 -11.63
CA GLY A 87 13.84 1.41 -12.13
C GLY A 87 14.45 2.80 -12.40
N PRO A 88 15.74 2.87 -12.77
CA PRO A 88 16.36 4.13 -13.20
C PRO A 88 15.57 4.77 -14.37
N GLY A 89 15.16 6.03 -14.20
CA GLY A 89 14.32 6.76 -15.18
C GLY A 89 12.88 6.28 -15.29
N GLY A 90 12.45 5.33 -14.43
CA GLY A 90 11.10 4.77 -14.43
C GLY A 90 10.02 5.80 -14.06
N PHE A 91 8.82 5.62 -14.59
CA PHE A 91 7.70 6.52 -14.33
C PHE A 91 6.36 5.84 -14.56
N THR A 92 5.32 6.34 -13.90
CA THR A 92 3.93 6.00 -14.21
C THR A 92 3.33 7.11 -15.09
N ARG A 93 2.60 6.72 -16.15
CA ARG A 93 1.87 7.67 -17.01
C ARG A 93 0.86 8.48 -16.19
N ALA A 94 0.46 9.64 -16.73
CA ALA A 94 -0.57 10.47 -16.11
C ALA A 94 -1.84 9.66 -15.82
N HIS A 95 -2.36 9.80 -14.59
CA HIS A 95 -3.47 8.98 -14.11
C HIS A 95 -4.26 9.70 -13.01
N ARG A 96 -5.33 9.06 -12.56
CA ARG A 96 -6.15 9.45 -11.41
C ARG A 96 -6.43 8.25 -10.53
N HIS A 97 -6.61 8.51 -9.25
CA HIS A 97 -7.04 7.50 -8.28
C HIS A 97 -8.48 7.73 -7.84
N ALA A 98 -9.27 6.63 -7.75
CA ALA A 98 -10.66 6.71 -7.28
C ALA A 98 -10.77 7.10 -5.79
N GLY A 99 -9.75 6.77 -4.99
CA GLY A 99 -9.67 7.09 -3.56
C GLY A 99 -8.56 8.06 -3.22
N SER A 100 -8.41 8.36 -1.94
CA SER A 100 -7.26 9.08 -1.41
C SER A 100 -6.03 8.20 -1.46
N VAL A 101 -4.86 8.78 -1.75
CA VAL A 101 -3.57 8.09 -1.67
C VAL A 101 -2.63 8.87 -0.77
N THR A 102 -1.96 8.16 0.14
CA THR A 102 -0.78 8.67 0.83
C THR A 102 0.41 7.85 0.36
N ALA A 103 1.37 8.49 -0.29
CA ALA A 103 2.61 7.88 -0.73
C ALA A 103 3.73 8.21 0.25
N TYR A 104 4.54 7.20 0.62
CA TYR A 104 5.69 7.34 1.52
C TYR A 104 6.92 6.77 0.83
N VAL A 105 7.97 7.58 0.66
CA VAL A 105 9.19 7.20 -0.03
C VAL A 105 10.08 6.35 0.87
N THR A 106 10.40 5.13 0.43
CA THR A 106 11.24 4.16 1.15
C THR A 106 12.65 4.04 0.58
N ARG A 107 12.83 4.42 -0.70
CA ARG A 107 14.14 4.37 -1.38
C ARG A 107 14.22 5.45 -2.47
N GLY A 108 15.42 6.03 -2.63
CA GLY A 108 15.70 7.01 -3.68
C GLY A 108 14.92 8.31 -3.53
N GLU A 109 14.58 8.92 -4.64
CA GLU A 109 13.81 10.17 -4.71
C GLU A 109 12.71 10.04 -5.76
N ILE A 110 11.52 10.53 -5.44
CA ILE A 110 10.34 10.49 -6.32
C ILE A 110 9.95 11.92 -6.71
N ARG A 111 9.79 12.17 -8.01
CA ARG A 111 9.15 13.38 -8.52
C ARG A 111 7.65 13.14 -8.64
N SER A 112 6.88 14.04 -8.08
CA SER A 112 5.41 14.01 -8.15
C SER A 112 4.86 15.37 -8.56
N GLN A 113 3.79 15.35 -9.38
CA GLN A 113 3.03 16.55 -9.73
C GLN A 113 1.55 16.21 -9.79
N LEU A 114 0.77 16.88 -8.99
CA LEU A 114 -0.69 16.90 -9.14
C LEU A 114 -1.10 18.05 -10.08
N GLY A 115 -2.23 17.87 -10.79
CA GLY A 115 -2.74 18.85 -11.72
C GLY A 115 -2.91 20.23 -11.08
N GLY A 116 -2.36 21.27 -11.72
CA GLY A 116 -2.38 22.65 -11.23
C GLY A 116 -1.29 23.01 -10.22
N GLY A 117 -0.49 22.03 -9.75
CA GLY A 117 0.63 22.24 -8.83
C GLY A 117 2.01 22.20 -9.51
N PRO A 118 3.08 22.54 -8.77
CA PRO A 118 4.45 22.37 -9.23
C PRO A 118 4.86 20.89 -9.23
N VAL A 119 5.96 20.58 -9.93
CA VAL A 119 6.67 19.31 -9.73
C VAL A 119 7.47 19.43 -8.43
N GLU A 120 7.23 18.48 -7.53
CA GLU A 120 7.96 18.37 -6.26
C GLU A 120 8.80 17.09 -6.24
N THR A 121 9.89 17.11 -5.48
CA THR A 121 10.74 15.92 -5.29
C THR A 121 10.72 15.52 -3.82
N PHE A 122 10.32 14.27 -3.58
CA PHE A 122 10.22 13.68 -2.26
C PHE A 122 11.35 12.67 -2.05
N LYS A 123 12.01 12.76 -0.90
CA LYS A 123 13.14 11.92 -0.49
C LYS A 123 12.67 10.84 0.48
N VAL A 124 13.53 9.86 0.74
CA VAL A 124 13.31 8.83 1.77
C VAL A 124 12.85 9.47 3.09
N GLY A 125 11.76 8.92 3.65
CA GLY A 125 11.14 9.42 4.88
C GLY A 125 10.11 10.52 4.67
N GLN A 126 9.96 11.05 3.46
CA GLN A 126 8.92 12.03 3.12
C GLN A 126 7.69 11.36 2.52
N SER A 127 6.57 12.04 2.60
CA SER A 127 5.30 11.60 2.04
C SER A 127 4.60 12.73 1.30
N PHE A 128 3.73 12.35 0.37
CA PHE A 128 2.80 13.25 -0.29
C PHE A 128 1.40 12.66 -0.33
N PHE A 129 0.41 13.51 -0.55
CA PHE A 129 -1.00 13.14 -0.54
C PHE A 129 -1.65 13.46 -1.87
N GLU A 130 -2.45 12.53 -2.37
CA GLU A 130 -3.24 12.66 -3.59
C GLU A 130 -4.73 12.60 -3.22
N PRO A 131 -5.48 13.71 -3.37
CA PRO A 131 -6.91 13.71 -3.17
C PRO A 131 -7.65 12.81 -4.17
N PRO A 132 -8.81 12.26 -3.81
CA PRO A 132 -9.61 11.46 -4.74
C PRO A 132 -9.88 12.19 -6.05
N GLY A 133 -9.63 11.52 -7.17
CA GLY A 133 -9.87 12.06 -8.51
C GLY A 133 -8.88 13.13 -8.99
N ALA A 134 -7.92 13.53 -8.15
CA ALA A 134 -6.85 14.42 -8.59
C ALA A 134 -6.05 13.82 -9.75
N THR A 135 -5.67 14.65 -10.71
CA THR A 135 -4.80 14.22 -11.80
C THR A 135 -3.36 14.19 -11.33
N HIS A 136 -2.76 13.00 -11.29
CA HIS A 136 -1.33 12.81 -11.04
C HIS A 136 -0.60 12.87 -12.38
N LEU A 137 -0.02 14.01 -12.70
CA LEU A 137 0.62 14.29 -14.00
C LEU A 137 2.03 13.70 -14.07
N VAL A 138 2.77 13.74 -12.97
CA VAL A 138 4.13 13.21 -12.87
C VAL A 138 4.22 12.29 -11.67
N SER A 139 4.60 11.04 -11.89
CA SER A 139 4.98 10.06 -10.87
C SER A 139 6.20 9.33 -11.40
N ALA A 140 7.39 9.73 -10.95
CA ALA A 140 8.63 9.28 -11.59
C ALA A 140 9.80 9.18 -10.59
N ASN A 141 10.70 8.26 -10.88
CA ASN A 141 12.03 8.25 -10.28
C ASN A 141 12.80 9.53 -10.66
N ALA A 142 13.37 10.22 -9.69
CA ALA A 142 14.18 11.40 -9.95
C ALA A 142 15.57 11.07 -10.54
N SER A 143 16.02 9.81 -10.41
CA SER A 143 17.32 9.33 -10.86
C SER A 143 17.23 8.50 -12.14
N ASN A 144 18.16 8.71 -13.06
CA ASN A 144 18.38 7.85 -14.22
C ASN A 144 19.42 6.75 -13.98
N ALA A 145 20.00 6.69 -12.77
CA ALA A 145 21.06 5.74 -12.43
C ALA A 145 20.65 4.79 -11.30
N GLU A 146 19.92 5.28 -10.31
CA GLU A 146 19.54 4.53 -9.13
C GLU A 146 18.03 4.29 -9.08
N PRO A 147 17.56 3.15 -8.58
CA PRO A 147 16.13 2.89 -8.42
C PRO A 147 15.52 3.69 -7.27
N ALA A 148 14.19 3.88 -7.35
CA ALA A 148 13.39 4.48 -6.29
C ALA A 148 12.20 3.59 -5.91
N GLU A 149 11.69 3.75 -4.69
CA GLU A 149 10.56 2.98 -4.18
C GLU A 149 9.71 3.84 -3.26
N LEU A 150 8.42 3.61 -3.33
CA LEU A 150 7.45 4.15 -2.37
C LEU A 150 6.43 3.10 -1.95
N ILE A 151 5.83 3.31 -0.79
CA ILE A 151 4.62 2.62 -0.35
C ILE A 151 3.45 3.57 -0.56
N ALA A 152 2.45 3.15 -1.34
CA ALA A 152 1.21 3.88 -1.54
C ALA A 152 0.08 3.23 -0.74
N VAL A 153 -0.57 4.03 0.10
CA VAL A 153 -1.71 3.64 0.93
C VAL A 153 -2.96 4.29 0.38
N PHE A 154 -3.84 3.48 -0.16
CA PHE A 154 -5.13 3.92 -0.70
C PHE A 154 -6.23 3.78 0.35
N VAL A 155 -7.17 4.72 0.35
CA VAL A 155 -8.48 4.58 0.98
C VAL A 155 -9.53 4.81 -0.10
N ALA A 156 -10.21 3.75 -0.50
CA ALA A 156 -11.15 3.76 -1.62
C ALA A 156 -12.42 2.95 -1.31
N ASP A 157 -13.45 3.10 -2.14
CA ASP A 157 -14.64 2.26 -2.06
C ASP A 157 -14.30 0.80 -2.37
N GLU A 158 -15.03 -0.12 -1.77
CA GLU A 158 -14.91 -1.54 -2.10
C GLU A 158 -15.25 -1.76 -3.58
N GLY A 159 -14.38 -2.50 -4.29
CA GLY A 159 -14.54 -2.77 -5.73
C GLY A 159 -14.22 -1.60 -6.66
N ALA A 160 -13.75 -0.46 -6.15
CA ALA A 160 -13.35 0.67 -7.00
C ALA A 160 -12.13 0.33 -7.86
N GLN A 161 -12.13 0.77 -9.11
CA GLN A 161 -10.94 0.78 -9.96
C GLN A 161 -9.96 1.84 -9.42
N LEU A 162 -8.87 1.39 -8.77
CA LEU A 162 -7.98 2.28 -8.03
C LEU A 162 -7.26 3.30 -8.91
N THR A 163 -6.90 2.93 -10.14
CA THR A 163 -6.13 3.78 -11.05
C THR A 163 -6.78 3.81 -12.43
N THR A 164 -6.94 5.02 -12.97
CA THR A 164 -7.41 5.26 -14.35
C THR A 164 -6.37 6.12 -15.07
N PHE A 165 -5.77 5.58 -16.13
CA PHE A 165 -4.82 6.33 -16.96
C PHE A 165 -5.54 7.38 -17.81
N ILE A 166 -4.84 8.49 -18.06
CA ILE A 166 -5.31 9.61 -18.89
C ILE A 166 -4.59 9.52 -20.21
N GLU A 167 -5.35 9.66 -21.31
CA GLU A 167 -4.84 9.73 -22.68
C GLU A 167 -4.27 11.12 -23.01
#